data_24ee12dae8cffbd0efd8311b1bf707c1
#
_entry.id   24ee12dae8cffbd0efd8311b1bf707c1
#
_cell.length_a   1.000
_cell.length_b   1.000
_cell.length_c   1.000
_cell.angle_alpha   90.00
_cell.angle_beta   90.00
_cell.angle_gamma   90.00
#
_symmetry.space_group_name_H-M   'P 1'
#
loop_
_entity.id
_entity.type
_entity.pdbx_description
1 polymer ?
#
loop_
_entity_poly.entity_id
_entity_poly.type
_entity_poly.pdbx_seq_one_letter_code
_entity_poly.pdbx_strand_id
1 'polypeptide(L)'
;MPGFTTRPEIRGTFGVVATTHWLASSVAMSVLEKGGNAFDAAVAAGFTLQVVEPHLNGPLGEAPILVYRAKTRRAEMICGQGVAPQAATIAHYKGLGLDLIPGTGLLAATVPGAFDAWARLARDWGTMPLAELMEPALGYAENGYPLVGRIRDTIMTVADLFRREWTSSAAVYLPGGYPPVPGKLFRNPALAATYRRVLAESEAGRGDREQRIERARDA
;
A
#
# COMPACT_ATOMS: atom_id res chain seq x y z
N MET A 1 -26.22 -23.74 -9.90
CA MET A 1 -25.01 -24.58 -9.65
C MET A 1 -24.14 -23.81 -8.66
N PRO A 2 -23.60 -24.44 -7.62
CA PRO A 2 -22.59 -23.77 -6.80
C PRO A 2 -21.43 -23.37 -7.72
N GLY A 3 -20.95 -22.13 -7.60
CA GLY A 3 -19.83 -21.64 -8.39
C GLY A 3 -18.59 -22.50 -8.17
N PHE A 4 -17.78 -22.68 -9.22
CA PHE A 4 -16.49 -23.39 -9.11
C PHE A 4 -15.58 -22.65 -8.13
N THR A 5 -15.14 -23.33 -7.09
CA THR A 5 -14.15 -22.81 -6.13
C THR A 5 -12.92 -23.71 -6.15
N THR A 6 -11.74 -23.10 -6.06
CA THR A 6 -10.47 -23.84 -6.03
C THR A 6 -10.12 -24.37 -4.63
N ARG A 7 -10.87 -23.99 -3.62
CA ARG A 7 -10.67 -24.40 -2.22
C ARG A 7 -11.99 -24.29 -1.44
N PRO A 8 -12.14 -25.02 -0.32
CA PRO A 8 -13.32 -24.93 0.52
C PRO A 8 -13.46 -23.55 1.17
N GLU A 9 -14.66 -23.24 1.64
CA GLU A 9 -14.93 -22.08 2.49
C GLU A 9 -14.03 -22.13 3.73
N ILE A 10 -13.38 -21.02 4.03
CA ILE A 10 -12.54 -20.89 5.23
C ILE A 10 -13.35 -20.28 6.36
N ARG A 11 -13.44 -21.01 7.48
CA ARG A 11 -14.07 -20.55 8.71
C ARG A 11 -13.04 -20.54 9.82
N GLY A 12 -12.88 -19.38 10.47
CA GLY A 12 -11.96 -19.22 11.59
C GLY A 12 -12.69 -19.23 12.92
N THR A 13 -12.07 -19.77 13.96
CA THR A 13 -12.53 -19.69 15.35
C THR A 13 -11.93 -18.50 16.09
N PHE A 14 -10.79 -18.01 15.64
CA PHE A 14 -10.06 -16.87 16.21
C PHE A 14 -10.16 -15.63 15.33
N GLY A 15 -9.89 -15.78 14.04
CA GLY A 15 -9.97 -14.74 13.04
C GLY A 15 -9.83 -15.31 11.64
N VAL A 16 -10.17 -14.51 10.64
CA VAL A 16 -9.96 -14.84 9.22
C VAL A 16 -9.35 -13.65 8.52
N VAL A 17 -8.34 -13.91 7.71
CA VAL A 17 -7.68 -12.92 6.87
C VAL A 17 -7.69 -13.40 5.43
N ALA A 18 -7.99 -12.51 4.50
CA ALA A 18 -7.87 -12.74 3.07
C ALA A 18 -7.24 -11.50 2.41
N THR A 19 -6.21 -11.71 1.62
CA THR A 19 -5.57 -10.67 0.80
C THR A 19 -5.20 -11.25 -0.55
N THR A 20 -4.80 -10.41 -1.48
CA THR A 20 -4.33 -10.82 -2.82
C THR A 20 -2.95 -11.48 -2.80
N HIS A 21 -2.19 -11.31 -1.69
CA HIS A 21 -0.85 -11.90 -1.56
C HIS A 21 -0.69 -12.63 -0.21
N TRP A 22 -0.23 -13.89 -0.25
CA TRP A 22 -0.09 -14.73 0.96
C TRP A 22 0.80 -14.12 2.06
N LEU A 23 1.86 -13.36 1.69
CA LEU A 23 2.72 -12.68 2.67
C LEU A 23 1.92 -11.65 3.48
N ALA A 24 1.05 -10.88 2.83
CA ALA A 24 0.21 -9.92 3.53
C ALA A 24 -0.83 -10.61 4.43
N SER A 25 -1.40 -11.74 3.98
CA SER A 25 -2.30 -12.54 4.82
C SER A 25 -1.58 -13.11 6.05
N SER A 26 -0.34 -13.58 5.88
CA SER A 26 0.48 -14.08 6.99
C SER A 26 0.81 -12.98 7.99
N VAL A 27 1.16 -11.78 7.50
CA VAL A 27 1.42 -10.61 8.34
C VAL A 27 0.18 -10.22 9.14
N ALA A 28 -0.98 -10.11 8.49
CA ALA A 28 -2.22 -9.77 9.19
C ALA A 28 -2.59 -10.79 10.26
N MET A 29 -2.45 -12.10 9.99
CA MET A 29 -2.70 -13.15 10.97
C MET A 29 -1.71 -13.04 12.14
N SER A 30 -0.43 -12.82 11.88
CA SER A 30 0.58 -12.62 12.93
C SER A 30 0.26 -11.43 13.83
N VAL A 31 -0.30 -10.33 13.28
CA VAL A 31 -0.74 -9.18 14.08
C VAL A 31 -1.88 -9.56 15.01
N LEU A 32 -2.88 -10.31 14.51
CA LEU A 32 -3.98 -10.83 15.35
C LEU A 32 -3.46 -11.73 16.48
N GLU A 33 -2.52 -12.64 16.18
CA GLU A 33 -1.91 -13.57 17.14
C GLU A 33 -1.08 -12.85 18.23
N LYS A 34 -0.50 -11.69 17.89
CA LYS A 34 0.21 -10.82 18.83
C LYS A 34 -0.72 -9.95 19.69
N GLY A 35 -2.03 -10.07 19.52
CA GLY A 35 -3.03 -9.33 20.31
C GLY A 35 -3.50 -8.02 19.67
N GLY A 36 -3.07 -7.71 18.43
CA GLY A 36 -3.62 -6.62 17.64
C GLY A 36 -5.08 -6.90 17.26
N ASN A 37 -5.83 -5.85 16.99
CA ASN A 37 -7.21 -5.97 16.54
C ASN A 37 -7.30 -6.09 15.00
N ALA A 38 -8.52 -6.23 14.45
CA ALA A 38 -8.73 -6.36 13.01
C ALA A 38 -8.26 -5.11 12.22
N PHE A 39 -8.29 -3.93 12.84
CA PHE A 39 -7.80 -2.70 12.20
C PHE A 39 -6.28 -2.68 12.13
N ASP A 40 -5.59 -3.09 13.20
CA ASP A 40 -4.14 -3.27 13.20
C ASP A 40 -3.69 -4.28 12.13
N ALA A 41 -4.39 -5.42 12.06
CA ALA A 41 -4.11 -6.46 11.07
C ALA A 41 -4.29 -5.94 9.62
N ALA A 42 -5.36 -5.17 9.36
CA ALA A 42 -5.61 -4.57 8.07
C ALA A 42 -4.53 -3.54 7.68
N VAL A 43 -4.09 -2.70 8.62
CA VAL A 43 -3.02 -1.71 8.40
C VAL A 43 -1.71 -2.41 8.03
N ALA A 44 -1.29 -3.42 8.81
CA ALA A 44 -0.05 -4.14 8.55
C ALA A 44 -0.10 -4.89 7.20
N ALA A 45 -1.25 -5.50 6.86
CA ALA A 45 -1.46 -6.11 5.55
C ALA A 45 -1.40 -5.07 4.43
N GLY A 46 -2.06 -3.91 4.61
CA GLY A 46 -2.08 -2.82 3.63
C GLY A 46 -0.68 -2.32 3.30
N PHE A 47 0.13 -1.99 4.29
CA PHE A 47 1.53 -1.60 4.08
C PHE A 47 2.36 -2.73 3.45
N THR A 48 2.12 -3.98 3.84
CA THR A 48 2.81 -5.12 3.22
C THR A 48 2.45 -5.25 1.75
N LEU A 49 1.18 -5.11 1.37
CA LEU A 49 0.74 -5.16 -0.03
C LEU A 49 1.38 -4.05 -0.88
N GLN A 50 1.58 -2.85 -0.33
CA GLN A 50 2.27 -1.76 -1.04
C GLN A 50 3.71 -2.11 -1.43
N VAL A 51 4.32 -3.09 -0.75
CA VAL A 51 5.66 -3.57 -1.04
C VAL A 51 5.63 -4.80 -1.95
N VAL A 52 4.80 -5.80 -1.60
CA VAL A 52 4.84 -7.11 -2.26
C VAL A 52 3.94 -7.21 -3.51
N GLU A 53 3.08 -6.21 -3.74
CA GLU A 53 2.25 -6.09 -4.94
C GLU A 53 2.34 -4.68 -5.59
N PRO A 54 3.54 -4.21 -5.93
CA PRO A 54 3.74 -2.85 -6.45
C PRO A 54 3.04 -2.59 -7.79
N HIS A 55 2.56 -3.63 -8.46
CA HIS A 55 1.82 -3.54 -9.72
C HIS A 55 0.31 -3.27 -9.53
N LEU A 56 -0.19 -3.38 -8.30
CA LEU A 56 -1.61 -3.17 -7.98
C LEU A 56 -1.83 -1.99 -7.05
N ASN A 57 -0.87 -1.65 -6.21
CA ASN A 57 -1.01 -0.59 -5.22
C ASN A 57 0.34 0.00 -4.79
N GLY A 58 0.28 1.09 -4.04
CA GLY A 58 1.47 1.75 -3.51
C GLY A 58 1.11 2.84 -2.49
N PRO A 59 2.10 3.39 -1.76
CA PRO A 59 1.84 4.40 -0.72
C PRO A 59 1.23 5.70 -1.28
N LEU A 60 1.46 5.98 -2.56
CA LEU A 60 0.93 7.17 -3.25
C LEU A 60 -0.37 6.88 -4.03
N GLY A 61 -0.96 5.70 -3.87
CA GLY A 61 -2.19 5.30 -4.53
C GLY A 61 -3.44 5.69 -3.72
N GLU A 62 -4.47 4.86 -3.86
CA GLU A 62 -5.78 4.99 -3.23
C GLU A 62 -6.06 3.83 -2.28
N ALA A 63 -6.82 4.09 -1.22
CA ALA A 63 -7.27 3.06 -0.30
C ALA A 63 -8.66 3.41 0.26
N PRO A 64 -9.75 3.17 -0.46
CA PRO A 64 -11.09 3.22 0.12
C PRO A 64 -11.26 2.06 1.10
N ILE A 65 -11.51 2.36 2.38
CA ILE A 65 -11.54 1.37 3.46
C ILE A 65 -12.92 1.38 4.11
N LEU A 66 -13.62 0.26 4.01
CA LEU A 66 -14.88 0.04 4.73
C LEU A 66 -14.59 -0.74 6.01
N VAL A 67 -15.02 -0.20 7.15
CA VAL A 67 -14.85 -0.81 8.46
C VAL A 67 -16.21 -1.08 9.11
N TYR A 68 -16.31 -2.18 9.86
CA TYR A 68 -17.44 -2.43 10.71
C TYR A 68 -16.99 -2.49 12.17
N ARG A 69 -17.58 -1.64 12.99
CA ARG A 69 -17.28 -1.56 14.42
C ARG A 69 -18.31 -2.36 15.21
N ALA A 70 -17.96 -3.57 15.62
CA ALA A 70 -18.85 -4.45 16.37
C ALA A 70 -19.40 -3.79 17.65
N LYS A 71 -18.54 -3.02 18.39
CA LYS A 71 -18.93 -2.33 19.63
C LYS A 71 -20.05 -1.31 19.42
N THR A 72 -20.06 -0.59 18.31
CA THR A 72 -21.08 0.43 18.00
C THR A 72 -22.10 -0.07 16.99
N ARG A 73 -21.88 -1.25 16.40
CA ARG A 73 -22.69 -1.86 15.32
C ARG A 73 -22.87 -0.91 14.12
N ARG A 74 -21.83 -0.16 13.79
CA ARG A 74 -21.82 0.78 12.67
C ARG A 74 -20.79 0.39 11.64
N ALA A 75 -21.18 0.54 10.36
CA ALA A 75 -20.25 0.58 9.24
C ALA A 75 -19.81 2.03 9.01
N GLU A 76 -18.53 2.24 8.84
CA GLU A 76 -17.90 3.53 8.60
C GLU A 76 -16.93 3.41 7.42
N MET A 77 -16.67 4.50 6.72
CA MET A 77 -15.78 4.50 5.56
C MET A 77 -14.68 5.56 5.73
N ILE A 78 -13.44 5.15 5.49
CA ILE A 78 -12.33 6.07 5.24
C ILE A 78 -12.23 6.23 3.72
N CYS A 79 -12.44 7.43 3.22
CA CYS A 79 -12.19 7.76 1.82
C CYS A 79 -10.70 8.07 1.64
N GLY A 80 -9.92 7.05 1.34
CA GLY A 80 -8.50 7.20 1.02
C GLY A 80 -8.24 7.43 -0.47
N GLN A 81 -9.23 7.92 -1.20
CA GLN A 81 -9.08 8.37 -2.57
C GLN A 81 -8.60 9.83 -2.57
N GLY A 82 -7.59 10.10 -3.38
CA GLY A 82 -7.07 11.46 -3.51
C GLY A 82 -8.00 12.38 -4.29
N VAL A 83 -7.99 13.65 -3.94
CA VAL A 83 -8.68 14.69 -4.70
C VAL A 83 -7.85 15.09 -5.91
N ALA A 84 -8.49 15.63 -6.94
CA ALA A 84 -7.77 16.27 -8.05
C ALA A 84 -6.98 17.49 -7.52
N PRO A 85 -5.74 17.72 -7.98
CA PRO A 85 -5.01 18.95 -7.68
C PRO A 85 -5.81 20.18 -8.09
N GLN A 86 -5.70 21.27 -7.35
CA GLN A 86 -6.44 22.52 -7.64
C GLN A 86 -6.15 23.05 -9.05
N ALA A 87 -4.95 22.84 -9.57
CA ALA A 87 -4.58 23.23 -10.94
C ALA A 87 -5.18 22.35 -12.01
N ALA A 88 -5.74 21.18 -11.69
CA ALA A 88 -6.33 20.23 -12.63
C ALA A 88 -7.74 20.68 -13.05
N THR A 89 -7.82 21.82 -13.75
CA THR A 89 -9.09 22.39 -14.24
C THR A 89 -9.35 22.01 -15.70
N ILE A 90 -10.62 22.02 -16.11
CA ILE A 90 -11.00 21.81 -17.52
C ILE A 90 -10.28 22.80 -18.43
N ALA A 91 -10.17 24.06 -18.02
CA ALA A 91 -9.48 25.10 -18.79
C ALA A 91 -7.99 24.78 -18.98
N HIS A 92 -7.34 24.28 -17.93
CA HIS A 92 -5.93 23.85 -18.01
C HIS A 92 -5.74 22.73 -19.04
N TYR A 93 -6.51 21.64 -18.96
CA TYR A 93 -6.39 20.51 -19.91
C TYR A 93 -6.75 20.90 -21.34
N LYS A 94 -7.79 21.70 -21.53
CA LYS A 94 -8.13 22.22 -22.85
C LYS A 94 -7.04 23.14 -23.43
N GLY A 95 -6.39 23.95 -22.58
CA GLY A 95 -5.23 24.75 -22.97
C GLY A 95 -4.02 23.92 -23.41
N LEU A 96 -3.91 22.68 -22.95
CA LEU A 96 -2.92 21.69 -23.40
C LEU A 96 -3.36 20.93 -24.67
N GLY A 97 -4.52 21.24 -25.25
CA GLY A 97 -5.06 20.55 -26.42
C GLY A 97 -5.65 19.17 -26.10
N LEU A 98 -6.01 18.91 -24.84
CA LEU A 98 -6.53 17.62 -24.38
C LEU A 98 -8.06 17.68 -24.23
N ASP A 99 -8.76 16.73 -24.85
CA ASP A 99 -10.19 16.53 -24.65
C ASP A 99 -10.52 15.61 -23.48
N LEU A 100 -9.60 14.72 -23.14
CA LEU A 100 -9.69 13.78 -22.00
C LEU A 100 -8.41 13.84 -21.17
N ILE A 101 -8.54 13.56 -19.88
CA ILE A 101 -7.38 13.37 -19.01
C ILE A 101 -6.61 12.13 -19.49
N PRO A 102 -5.29 12.21 -19.70
CA PRO A 102 -4.49 11.05 -20.10
C PRO A 102 -4.64 9.90 -19.11
N GLY A 103 -4.66 8.66 -19.60
CA GLY A 103 -4.74 7.47 -18.75
C GLY A 103 -3.45 7.15 -18.00
N THR A 104 -2.35 7.90 -18.23
CA THR A 104 -1.05 7.66 -17.61
C THR A 104 -0.25 8.97 -17.51
N GLY A 105 0.74 9.01 -16.61
CA GLY A 105 1.60 10.16 -16.40
C GLY A 105 1.09 11.13 -15.33
N LEU A 106 1.85 12.21 -15.12
CA LEU A 106 1.60 13.15 -14.02
C LEU A 106 0.29 13.94 -14.15
N LEU A 107 -0.21 14.14 -15.37
CA LEU A 107 -1.47 14.85 -15.59
C LEU A 107 -2.70 14.08 -15.11
N ALA A 108 -2.59 12.76 -14.94
CA ALA A 108 -3.66 11.91 -14.40
C ALA A 108 -3.55 11.74 -12.88
N ALA A 109 -2.45 12.19 -12.25
CA ALA A 109 -2.18 11.96 -10.85
C ALA A 109 -3.12 12.77 -9.95
N THR A 110 -3.69 12.11 -8.94
CA THR A 110 -4.42 12.72 -7.83
C THR A 110 -3.47 12.98 -6.67
N VAL A 111 -3.93 13.74 -5.67
CA VAL A 111 -3.20 13.88 -4.39
C VAL A 111 -3.17 12.50 -3.72
N PRO A 112 -2.01 11.99 -3.27
CA PRO A 112 -1.92 10.69 -2.65
C PRO A 112 -2.80 10.53 -1.42
N GLY A 113 -3.53 9.41 -1.30
CA GLY A 113 -4.45 9.17 -0.21
C GLY A 113 -4.21 7.85 0.56
N ALA A 114 -3.52 6.88 -0.02
CA ALA A 114 -3.42 5.54 0.56
C ALA A 114 -2.65 5.52 1.89
N PHE A 115 -1.50 6.18 1.98
CA PHE A 115 -0.72 6.22 3.23
C PHE A 115 -1.55 6.84 4.36
N ASP A 116 -2.16 8.01 4.10
CA ASP A 116 -2.99 8.72 5.07
C ASP A 116 -4.18 7.87 5.55
N ALA A 117 -4.84 7.16 4.64
CA ALA A 117 -5.95 6.29 4.99
C ALA A 117 -5.55 5.17 5.95
N TRP A 118 -4.42 4.49 5.70
CA TRP A 118 -3.90 3.45 6.59
C TRP A 118 -3.45 4.02 7.93
N ALA A 119 -2.77 5.17 7.94
CA ALA A 119 -2.36 5.85 9.16
C ALA A 119 -3.58 6.29 9.99
N ARG A 120 -4.62 6.83 9.35
CA ARG A 120 -5.88 7.16 10.02
C ARG A 120 -6.58 5.94 10.60
N LEU A 121 -6.64 4.83 9.87
CA LEU A 121 -7.21 3.59 10.38
C LEU A 121 -6.48 3.13 11.64
N ALA A 122 -5.14 3.16 11.62
CA ALA A 122 -4.33 2.85 12.80
C ALA A 122 -4.64 3.82 13.96
N ARG A 123 -4.64 5.14 13.70
CA ARG A 123 -4.86 6.16 14.72
C ARG A 123 -6.23 6.01 15.40
N ASP A 124 -7.29 5.93 14.60
CA ASP A 124 -8.67 6.05 15.10
C ASP A 124 -9.18 4.75 15.74
N TRP A 125 -8.70 3.58 15.31
CA TRP A 125 -9.23 2.29 15.76
C TRP A 125 -8.18 1.21 16.06
N GLY A 126 -6.94 1.41 15.68
CA GLY A 126 -5.85 0.50 16.02
C GLY A 126 -5.42 0.63 17.48
N THR A 127 -4.67 -0.35 17.94
CA THR A 127 -4.14 -0.43 19.31
C THR A 127 -2.62 -0.56 19.35
N MET A 128 -2.02 -1.02 18.27
CA MET A 128 -0.57 -1.24 18.17
C MET A 128 0.19 0.01 17.69
N PRO A 129 1.47 0.16 18.03
CA PRO A 129 2.33 1.20 17.48
C PRO A 129 2.45 1.09 15.95
N LEU A 130 2.46 2.22 15.24
CA LEU A 130 2.59 2.23 13.78
C LEU A 130 3.90 1.56 13.32
N ALA A 131 4.99 1.72 14.07
CA ALA A 131 6.28 1.10 13.78
C ALA A 131 6.18 -0.43 13.73
N GLU A 132 5.45 -1.04 14.68
CA GLU A 132 5.24 -2.50 14.70
C GLU A 132 4.38 -2.97 13.51
N LEU A 133 3.38 -2.18 13.12
CA LEU A 133 2.52 -2.49 11.98
C LEU A 133 3.23 -2.36 10.63
N MET A 134 4.20 -1.46 10.52
CA MET A 134 4.98 -1.24 9.30
C MET A 134 6.25 -2.10 9.21
N GLU A 135 6.73 -2.67 10.34
CA GLU A 135 7.97 -3.45 10.38
C GLU A 135 8.02 -4.58 9.33
N PRO A 136 6.96 -5.41 9.14
CA PRO A 136 7.00 -6.46 8.13
C PRO A 136 7.15 -5.91 6.69
N ALA A 137 6.45 -4.84 6.36
CA ALA A 137 6.55 -4.17 5.06
C ALA A 137 7.97 -3.65 4.82
N LEU A 138 8.54 -2.98 5.83
CA LEU A 138 9.91 -2.49 5.81
C LEU A 138 10.91 -3.64 5.62
N GLY A 139 10.75 -4.74 6.37
CA GLY A 139 11.58 -5.93 6.25
C GLY A 139 11.55 -6.54 4.85
N TYR A 140 10.38 -6.63 4.20
CA TYR A 140 10.27 -7.11 2.81
C TYR A 140 10.90 -6.13 1.81
N ALA A 141 10.76 -4.83 2.00
CA ALA A 141 11.38 -3.85 1.13
C ALA A 141 12.92 -3.89 1.20
N GLU A 142 13.49 -4.12 2.38
CA GLU A 142 14.94 -4.16 2.61
C GLU A 142 15.58 -5.49 2.27
N ASN A 143 15.03 -6.58 2.82
CA ASN A 143 15.62 -7.91 2.72
C ASN A 143 15.14 -8.67 1.49
N GLY A 144 14.02 -8.23 0.91
CA GLY A 144 13.42 -8.79 -0.28
C GLY A 144 12.33 -9.81 0.03
N TYR A 145 11.53 -10.04 -1.00
CA TYR A 145 10.47 -11.05 -1.02
C TYR A 145 10.50 -11.82 -2.35
N PRO A 146 10.02 -13.07 -2.41
CA PRO A 146 9.97 -13.83 -3.65
C PRO A 146 8.98 -13.19 -4.63
N LEU A 147 9.50 -12.65 -5.75
CA LEU A 147 8.67 -11.98 -6.75
C LEU A 147 7.73 -12.99 -7.44
N VAL A 148 6.46 -12.66 -7.53
CA VAL A 148 5.48 -13.48 -8.27
C VAL A 148 5.52 -13.19 -9.77
N GLY A 149 5.25 -14.21 -10.59
CA GLY A 149 5.31 -14.12 -12.06
C GLY A 149 4.48 -12.98 -12.64
N ARG A 150 3.27 -12.75 -12.10
CA ARG A 150 2.37 -11.69 -12.56
C ARG A 150 2.97 -10.28 -12.43
N ILE A 151 3.76 -10.02 -11.39
CA ILE A 151 4.46 -8.73 -11.24
C ILE A 151 5.45 -8.54 -12.40
N ARG A 152 6.26 -9.58 -12.68
CA ARG A 152 7.18 -9.57 -13.83
C ARG A 152 6.45 -9.28 -15.13
N ASP A 153 5.34 -9.96 -15.37
CA ASP A 153 4.57 -9.82 -16.61
C ASP A 153 4.01 -8.38 -16.74
N THR A 154 3.52 -7.81 -15.65
CA THR A 154 3.09 -6.39 -15.64
C THR A 154 4.25 -5.44 -15.89
N ILE A 155 5.42 -5.65 -15.27
CA ILE A 155 6.62 -4.84 -15.53
C ILE A 155 6.98 -4.89 -17.03
N MET A 156 6.88 -6.05 -17.66
CA MET A 156 7.16 -6.20 -19.10
C MET A 156 6.22 -5.36 -19.96
N THR A 157 4.94 -5.24 -19.63
CA THR A 157 3.99 -4.44 -20.41
C THR A 157 4.30 -2.93 -20.38
N VAL A 158 4.99 -2.45 -19.35
CA VAL A 158 5.33 -1.03 -19.16
C VAL A 158 6.84 -0.76 -19.28
N ALA A 159 7.65 -1.77 -19.62
CA ALA A 159 9.10 -1.66 -19.64
C ALA A 159 9.62 -0.53 -20.54
N ASP A 160 9.02 -0.35 -21.71
CA ASP A 160 9.43 0.69 -22.65
C ASP A 160 9.04 2.09 -22.15
N LEU A 161 7.90 2.23 -21.48
CA LEU A 161 7.53 3.47 -20.80
C LEU A 161 8.54 3.80 -19.69
N PHE A 162 8.91 2.82 -18.87
CA PHE A 162 9.91 2.98 -17.82
C PHE A 162 11.25 3.43 -18.39
N ARG A 163 11.73 2.80 -19.46
CA ARG A 163 13.02 3.15 -20.09
C ARG A 163 13.04 4.55 -20.67
N ARG A 164 11.95 4.99 -21.28
CA ARG A 164 11.89 6.28 -22.00
C ARG A 164 11.48 7.44 -21.12
N GLU A 165 10.49 7.24 -20.26
CA GLU A 165 9.81 8.32 -19.53
C GLU A 165 10.06 8.25 -18.02
N TRP A 166 10.02 7.05 -17.44
CA TRP A 166 10.08 6.85 -16.01
C TRP A 166 11.37 6.14 -15.59
N THR A 167 12.48 6.81 -15.82
CA THR A 167 13.82 6.25 -15.61
C THR A 167 14.11 5.84 -14.16
N SER A 168 13.52 6.52 -13.17
CA SER A 168 13.58 6.12 -11.77
C SER A 168 12.84 4.79 -11.51
N SER A 169 11.70 4.57 -12.16
CA SER A 169 11.01 3.28 -12.12
C SER A 169 11.82 2.19 -12.84
N ALA A 170 12.46 2.53 -13.96
CA ALA A 170 13.36 1.60 -14.66
C ALA A 170 14.52 1.16 -13.75
N ALA A 171 15.12 2.07 -12.98
CA ALA A 171 16.20 1.75 -12.06
C ALA A 171 15.79 0.73 -10.99
N VAL A 172 14.53 0.77 -10.53
CA VAL A 172 14.00 -0.16 -9.53
C VAL A 172 13.51 -1.46 -10.14
N TYR A 173 12.68 -1.38 -11.20
CA TYR A 173 11.94 -2.53 -11.73
C TYR A 173 12.57 -3.19 -12.95
N LEU A 174 13.63 -2.60 -13.51
CA LEU A 174 14.42 -3.17 -14.61
C LEU A 174 15.92 -3.16 -14.26
N PRO A 175 16.33 -3.78 -13.14
CA PRO A 175 17.74 -3.79 -12.74
C PRO A 175 18.60 -4.45 -13.84
N GLY A 176 19.64 -3.74 -14.31
CA GLY A 176 20.44 -4.21 -15.44
C GLY A 176 19.69 -4.21 -16.79
N GLY A 177 18.56 -3.51 -16.90
CA GLY A 177 17.74 -3.41 -18.12
C GLY A 177 16.69 -4.52 -18.29
N TYR A 178 16.61 -5.47 -17.37
CA TYR A 178 15.72 -6.64 -17.43
C TYR A 178 14.77 -6.71 -16.23
N PRO A 179 13.55 -7.27 -16.41
CA PRO A 179 12.64 -7.48 -15.30
C PRO A 179 13.20 -8.52 -14.32
N PRO A 180 12.86 -8.41 -13.03
CA PRO A 180 13.28 -9.38 -12.03
C PRO A 180 12.77 -10.79 -12.35
N VAL A 181 13.53 -11.80 -11.94
CA VAL A 181 13.20 -13.21 -12.16
C VAL A 181 12.18 -13.68 -11.09
N PRO A 182 11.04 -14.27 -11.49
CA PRO A 182 10.07 -14.82 -10.54
C PRO A 182 10.72 -15.84 -9.59
N GLY A 183 10.29 -15.81 -8.33
CA GLY A 183 10.84 -16.65 -7.25
C GLY A 183 12.17 -16.18 -6.67
N LYS A 184 12.86 -15.24 -7.29
CA LYS A 184 14.04 -14.58 -6.70
C LYS A 184 13.61 -13.44 -5.78
N LEU A 185 14.47 -13.13 -4.81
CA LEU A 185 14.23 -12.02 -3.89
C LEU A 185 14.31 -10.69 -4.64
N PHE A 186 13.22 -9.96 -4.61
CA PHE A 186 13.15 -8.59 -5.11
C PHE A 186 13.16 -7.62 -3.92
N ARG A 187 13.94 -6.56 -4.03
CA ARG A 187 14.12 -5.52 -2.99
C ARG A 187 13.78 -4.16 -3.55
N ASN A 188 13.30 -3.28 -2.68
CA ASN A 188 13.12 -1.87 -3.00
C ASN A 188 13.73 -0.99 -1.89
N PRO A 189 15.06 -0.81 -1.88
CA PRO A 189 15.74 -0.04 -0.83
C PRO A 189 15.28 1.43 -0.76
N ALA A 190 14.85 2.01 -1.88
CA ALA A 190 14.34 3.38 -1.90
C ALA A 190 13.02 3.51 -1.12
N LEU A 191 12.09 2.57 -1.32
CA LEU A 191 10.85 2.52 -0.54
C LEU A 191 11.13 2.24 0.94
N ALA A 192 12.06 1.35 1.23
CA ALA A 192 12.50 1.07 2.59
C ALA A 192 13.06 2.33 3.27
N ALA A 193 13.90 3.09 2.59
CA ALA A 193 14.44 4.35 3.11
C ALA A 193 13.35 5.39 3.38
N THR A 194 12.33 5.47 2.51
CA THR A 194 11.16 6.34 2.71
C THR A 194 10.39 5.94 3.96
N TYR A 195 10.07 4.65 4.12
CA TYR A 195 9.35 4.17 5.31
C TYR A 195 10.14 4.35 6.60
N ARG A 196 11.48 4.14 6.55
CA ARG A 196 12.35 4.43 7.71
C ARG A 196 12.30 5.91 8.11
N ARG A 197 12.31 6.82 7.14
CA ARG A 197 12.22 8.25 7.41
C ARG A 197 10.87 8.59 8.06
N VAL A 198 9.77 8.10 7.50
CA VAL A 198 8.43 8.31 8.08
C VAL A 198 8.37 7.80 9.52
N LEU A 199 8.92 6.60 9.80
CA LEU A 199 8.95 6.05 11.15
C LEU A 199 9.87 6.86 12.08
N ALA A 200 11.01 7.34 11.60
CA ALA A 200 11.90 8.20 12.38
C ALA A 200 11.22 9.52 12.76
N GLU A 201 10.50 10.16 11.83
CA GLU A 201 9.70 11.34 12.11
C GLU A 201 8.55 11.05 13.09
N SER A 202 7.88 9.93 12.92
CA SER A 202 6.85 9.44 13.83
C SER A 202 7.35 9.37 15.27
N GLU A 203 8.55 8.85 15.49
CA GLU A 203 9.16 8.65 16.80
C GLU A 203 9.95 9.90 17.29
N ALA A 204 10.12 10.91 16.47
CA ALA A 204 10.83 12.13 16.82
C ALA A 204 10.06 12.94 17.87
N GLY A 205 10.52 12.93 19.10
CA GLY A 205 9.93 13.67 20.20
C GLY A 205 8.99 12.89 21.10
N ARG A 206 8.51 13.57 22.15
CA ARG A 206 7.57 12.99 23.13
C ARG A 206 6.15 13.01 22.57
N GLY A 207 5.33 12.05 22.98
CA GLY A 207 3.92 12.01 22.64
C GLY A 207 3.33 10.61 22.81
N ASP A 208 2.01 10.54 22.85
CA ASP A 208 1.27 9.30 22.85
C ASP A 208 1.25 8.66 21.45
N ARG A 209 0.61 7.51 21.35
CA ARG A 209 0.50 6.75 20.09
C ARG A 209 -0.14 7.57 18.97
N GLU A 210 -1.21 8.31 19.27
CA GLU A 210 -1.94 9.07 18.27
C GLU A 210 -1.09 10.24 17.73
N GLN A 211 -0.40 10.95 18.61
CA GLN A 211 0.52 12.03 18.24
C GLN A 211 1.69 11.54 17.38
N ARG A 212 2.20 10.33 17.65
CA ARG A 212 3.23 9.71 16.81
C ARG A 212 2.72 9.39 15.41
N ILE A 213 1.49 8.88 15.30
CA ILE A 213 0.88 8.60 14.00
C ILE A 213 0.61 9.90 13.24
N GLU A 214 0.19 10.98 13.90
CA GLU A 214 0.04 12.29 13.25
C GLU A 214 1.36 12.79 12.67
N ARG A 215 2.47 12.68 13.41
CA ARG A 215 3.79 13.04 12.86
C ARG A 215 4.18 12.20 11.65
N ALA A 216 3.83 10.91 11.64
CA ALA A 216 4.06 10.06 10.46
C ALA A 216 3.24 10.49 9.24
N ARG A 217 2.06 11.10 9.46
CA ARG A 217 1.21 11.64 8.39
C ARG A 217 1.75 12.95 7.82
N ASP A 218 2.42 13.74 8.66
CA ASP A 218 3.01 15.04 8.29
C ASP A 218 4.41 14.90 7.65
N ALA A 219 5.06 13.73 7.74
CA ALA A 219 6.41 13.44 7.24
C ALA A 219 6.47 13.23 5.73
#